data_3af6180c86525aa12063c47a56d82e25
#
_entry.id   3af6180c86525aa12063c47a56d82e25
#
_cell.length_a   1.000
_cell.length_b   1.000
_cell.length_c   1.000
_cell.angle_alpha   90.00
_cell.angle_beta   90.00
_cell.angle_gamma   90.00
#
_symmetry.space_group_name_H-M   'P 1'
#
loop_
_entity.id
_entity.type
_entity.pdbx_description
1 polymer ?
#
loop_
_entity_poly.entity_id
_entity_poly.type
_entity_poly.pdbx_seq_one_letter_code
_entity_poly.pdbx_strand_id
1 'polypeptide(L)'
;MNKYLITYDLKNKSRNYDNLFFAIKSLGDWWHYLDSTWIIKTNLTSSQIWPYLSNHITTADRLLIVKIDFNDKWGWLSQDAWDWLNS
;
A
#
# COMPACT_ATOMS: atom_id res chain seq x y z
N MET A 1 -15.05 6.22 1.09
CA MET A 1 -13.91 5.63 0.36
C MET A 1 -13.52 4.30 0.96
N ASN A 2 -13.07 3.39 0.12
CA ASN A 2 -12.50 2.13 0.57
C ASN A 2 -11.07 2.34 1.10
N LYS A 3 -10.68 1.49 2.03
CA LYS A 3 -9.33 1.51 2.61
C LYS A 3 -8.67 0.17 2.33
N TYR A 4 -7.44 0.21 1.83
CA TYR A 4 -6.69 -0.98 1.46
C TYR A 4 -5.32 -0.96 2.10
N LEU A 5 -4.94 -2.12 2.63
CA LEU A 5 -3.54 -2.38 2.99
C LEU A 5 -2.88 -3.03 1.79
N ILE A 6 -1.73 -2.48 1.40
CA ILE A 6 -0.89 -3.04 0.34
C ILE A 6 0.43 -3.43 1.00
N THR A 7 0.71 -4.71 0.99
CA THR A 7 1.93 -5.24 1.58
C THR A 7 2.64 -6.13 0.57
N TYR A 8 3.97 -6.15 0.62
CA TYR A 8 4.74 -6.84 -0.40
C TYR A 8 6.05 -7.39 0.15
N ASP A 9 6.59 -8.31 -0.63
CA ASP A 9 7.92 -8.87 -0.44
C ASP A 9 8.61 -8.81 -1.81
N LEU A 10 9.51 -7.84 -1.97
CA LEU A 10 10.18 -7.56 -3.24
C LEU A 10 11.53 -8.28 -3.24
N LYS A 11 11.71 -9.19 -4.18
CA LYS A 11 12.81 -10.17 -4.17
C LYS A 11 14.01 -9.74 -5.00
N ASN A 12 13.87 -8.84 -5.97
CA ASN A 12 14.97 -8.44 -6.83
C ASN A 12 15.61 -7.16 -6.31
N LYS A 13 16.63 -7.28 -5.48
CA LYS A 13 17.30 -6.16 -4.83
C LYS A 13 18.04 -5.24 -5.81
N SER A 14 18.39 -5.72 -7.00
CA SER A 14 19.04 -4.90 -8.01
C SER A 14 18.03 -4.09 -8.84
N ARG A 15 16.75 -4.40 -8.74
CA ARG A 15 15.70 -3.71 -9.46
C ARG A 15 15.28 -2.44 -8.72
N ASN A 16 15.07 -1.37 -9.47
CA ASN A 16 14.49 -0.15 -8.95
C ASN A 16 12.96 -0.27 -8.93
N TYR A 17 12.34 -0.19 -7.75
CA TYR A 17 10.89 -0.28 -7.59
C TYR A 17 10.20 1.09 -7.46
N ASP A 18 10.88 2.17 -7.81
CA ASP A 18 10.30 3.53 -7.69
C ASP A 18 9.00 3.67 -8.48
N ASN A 19 8.88 3.02 -9.63
CA ASN A 19 7.64 3.05 -10.41
C ASN A 19 6.48 2.37 -9.68
N LEU A 20 6.74 1.29 -8.94
CA LEU A 20 5.72 0.68 -8.10
C LEU A 20 5.25 1.65 -7.01
N PHE A 21 6.18 2.28 -6.31
CA PHE A 21 5.84 3.21 -5.24
C PHE A 21 5.10 4.43 -5.77
N PHE A 22 5.51 4.95 -6.92
CA PHE A 22 4.81 6.05 -7.57
C PHE A 22 3.39 5.64 -7.97
N ALA A 23 3.19 4.45 -8.49
CA ALA A 23 1.88 3.93 -8.85
C ALA A 23 0.97 3.81 -7.62
N ILE A 24 1.48 3.32 -6.50
CA ILE A 24 0.72 3.25 -5.25
C ILE A 24 0.28 4.66 -4.81
N LYS A 25 1.20 5.61 -4.81
CA LYS A 25 0.90 7.00 -4.41
C LYS A 25 -0.15 7.66 -5.29
N SER A 26 -0.25 7.27 -6.54
CA SER A 26 -1.21 7.86 -7.48
C SER A 26 -2.63 7.32 -7.35
N LEU A 27 -2.83 6.26 -6.55
CA LEU A 27 -4.15 5.63 -6.40
C LEU A 27 -5.12 6.43 -5.51
N GLY A 28 -4.60 7.28 -4.64
CA GLY A 28 -5.42 8.07 -3.74
C GLY A 28 -4.58 8.62 -2.59
N ASP A 29 -5.24 8.91 -1.46
CA ASP A 29 -4.55 9.33 -0.26
C ASP A 29 -3.78 8.14 0.33
N TRP A 30 -2.51 8.33 0.67
CA TRP A 30 -1.63 7.21 1.01
C TRP A 30 -0.90 7.42 2.34
N TRP A 31 -0.57 6.28 2.95
CA TRP A 31 0.15 6.16 4.21
C TRP A 31 1.31 5.19 4.02
N HIS A 32 2.53 5.57 4.35
CA HIS A 32 3.69 4.71 4.22
C HIS A 32 4.67 4.96 5.37
N TYR A 33 4.39 4.36 6.50
CA TYR A 33 5.21 4.50 7.72
C TYR A 33 5.85 3.17 8.15
N LEU A 34 5.61 2.10 7.40
CA LEU A 34 6.24 0.79 7.54
C LEU A 34 6.86 0.39 6.21
N ASP A 35 8.05 -0.21 6.23
CA ASP A 35 8.87 -0.37 5.02
C ASP A 35 8.17 -1.08 3.87
N SER A 36 7.47 -2.19 4.15
CA SER A 36 6.87 -3.03 3.11
C SER A 36 5.35 -2.96 3.11
N THR A 37 4.78 -1.94 3.76
CA THR A 37 3.34 -1.85 3.96
C THR A 37 2.85 -0.43 3.73
N TRP A 38 1.85 -0.33 2.87
CA TRP A 38 1.14 0.91 2.55
C TRP A 38 -0.32 0.77 2.94
N ILE A 39 -0.96 1.90 3.24
CA ILE A 39 -2.41 1.97 3.35
C ILE A 39 -2.87 3.09 2.43
N ILE A 40 -3.94 2.86 1.66
CA ILE A 40 -4.50 3.86 0.76
C ILE A 40 -6.00 3.99 0.99
N LYS A 41 -6.50 5.19 0.70
CA LYS A 41 -7.94 5.49 0.63
C LYS A 41 -8.28 5.76 -0.83
N THR A 42 -9.18 4.97 -1.40
CA THR A 42 -9.56 5.08 -2.80
C THR A 42 -10.98 4.55 -3.03
N ASN A 43 -11.59 4.95 -4.14
CA ASN A 43 -12.89 4.39 -4.55
C ASN A 43 -12.76 3.12 -5.39
N LEU A 44 -11.54 2.71 -5.70
CA LEU A 44 -11.29 1.50 -6.49
C LEU A 44 -11.54 0.24 -5.66
N THR A 45 -11.82 -0.87 -6.34
CA THR A 45 -11.79 -2.21 -5.74
C THR A 45 -10.37 -2.78 -5.82
N SER A 46 -10.11 -3.85 -5.08
CA SER A 46 -8.79 -4.50 -5.13
C SER A 46 -8.45 -4.99 -6.54
N SER A 47 -9.43 -5.52 -7.26
CA SER A 47 -9.23 -5.99 -8.63
C SER A 47 -8.97 -4.85 -9.62
N GLN A 48 -9.47 -3.65 -9.32
CA GLN A 48 -9.17 -2.45 -10.11
C GLN A 48 -7.80 -1.87 -9.79
N ILE A 49 -7.32 -2.03 -8.56
CA ILE A 49 -5.99 -1.58 -8.13
C ILE A 49 -4.90 -2.44 -8.78
N TRP A 50 -5.10 -3.74 -8.83
CA TRP A 50 -4.08 -4.71 -9.28
C TRP A 50 -3.44 -4.37 -10.63
N PRO A 51 -4.18 -4.01 -11.70
CA PRO A 51 -3.57 -3.67 -12.98
C PRO A 51 -2.59 -2.48 -12.91
N TYR A 52 -2.82 -1.52 -12.00
CA TYR A 52 -1.92 -0.38 -11.83
C TYR A 52 -0.59 -0.78 -11.22
N LEU A 53 -0.55 -1.85 -10.44
CA LEU A 53 0.65 -2.27 -9.71
C LEU A 53 1.39 -3.43 -10.38
N SER A 54 0.66 -4.33 -11.03
CA SER A 54 1.22 -5.58 -11.54
C SER A 54 2.30 -5.39 -12.59
N ASN A 55 2.26 -4.29 -13.34
CA ASN A 55 3.26 -3.99 -14.37
C ASN A 55 4.61 -3.59 -13.77
N HIS A 56 4.69 -3.33 -12.49
CA HIS A 56 5.88 -2.81 -11.83
C HIS A 56 6.56 -3.82 -10.92
N ILE A 57 6.10 -5.06 -10.94
CA ILE A 57 6.68 -6.17 -10.18
C ILE A 57 7.01 -7.34 -11.11
N THR A 58 7.75 -8.30 -10.59
CA THR A 58 8.13 -9.51 -11.32
C THR A 58 7.43 -10.73 -10.73
N THR A 59 7.51 -11.86 -11.43
CA THR A 59 6.94 -13.12 -10.94
C THR A 59 7.65 -13.65 -9.68
N ALA A 60 8.84 -13.14 -9.36
CA ALA A 60 9.56 -13.48 -8.13
C ALA A 60 9.02 -12.71 -6.91
N ASP A 61 8.35 -11.58 -7.15
CA ASP A 61 7.81 -10.74 -6.08
C ASP A 61 6.49 -11.28 -5.57
N ARG A 62 6.11 -10.84 -4.37
CA ARG A 62 4.82 -11.13 -3.76
C ARG A 62 4.18 -9.82 -3.33
N LEU A 63 2.89 -9.68 -3.55
CA LEU A 63 2.15 -8.47 -3.18
C LEU A 63 0.71 -8.85 -2.86
N LEU A 64 0.17 -8.28 -1.79
CA LEU A 64 -1.21 -8.48 -1.36
C LEU A 64 -1.91 -7.14 -1.25
N ILE A 65 -3.12 -7.06 -1.78
CA ILE A 65 -4.03 -5.93 -1.62
C ILE A 65 -5.24 -6.44 -0.86
N VAL A 66 -5.51 -5.90 0.31
CA VAL A 66 -6.65 -6.35 1.13
C VAL A 66 -7.41 -5.17 1.67
N LYS A 67 -8.73 -5.21 1.55
CA LYS A 67 -9.61 -4.18 2.10
C LYS A 67 -9.62 -4.28 3.62
N ILE A 68 -9.46 -3.14 4.28
CA ILE A 68 -9.39 -3.05 5.75
C ILE A 68 -10.32 -1.96 6.26
N ASP A 69 -10.53 -1.93 7.57
CA ASP A 69 -11.07 -0.80 8.29
C ASP A 69 -10.11 -0.38 9.41
N PHE A 70 -10.40 0.74 10.07
CA PHE A 70 -9.55 1.28 11.12
C PHE A 70 -10.20 1.21 12.51
N ASN A 71 -11.25 0.41 12.66
CA ASN A 71 -12.03 0.37 13.90
C ASN A 71 -11.29 -0.32 15.03
N ASP A 72 -10.45 -1.30 14.70
CA ASP A 72 -9.66 -2.04 15.67
C ASP A 72 -8.21 -2.03 15.23
N LYS A 73 -7.40 -1.20 15.89
CA LYS A 73 -6.00 -1.02 15.54
C LYS A 73 -5.18 -0.70 16.77
N TRP A 74 -3.96 -1.18 16.79
CA TRP A 74 -2.99 -0.89 17.84
C TRP A 74 -1.58 -1.00 17.29
N GLY A 75 -0.65 -0.31 17.91
CA GLY A 75 0.74 -0.37 17.47
C GLY A 75 1.59 0.73 18.05
N TRP A 76 2.82 0.76 17.62
CA TRP A 76 3.79 1.79 17.98
C TRP A 76 4.21 2.52 16.70
N LEU A 77 3.70 3.71 16.51
CA LEU A 77 3.90 4.50 15.30
C LEU A 77 4.20 5.94 15.69
N SER A 78 4.76 6.70 14.74
CA SER A 78 4.90 8.14 14.89
C SER A 78 3.53 8.81 15.01
N GLN A 79 3.49 10.02 15.58
CA GLN A 79 2.24 10.76 15.72
C GLN A 79 1.59 11.06 14.38
N ASP A 80 2.38 11.41 13.36
CA ASP A 80 1.87 11.66 12.01
C ASP A 80 1.16 10.44 11.41
N ALA A 81 1.69 9.25 11.66
CA ALA A 81 1.06 8.02 11.19
C ALA A 81 -0.31 7.80 11.85
N TRP A 82 -0.40 8.03 13.16
CA TRP A 82 -1.66 7.93 13.90
C TRP A 82 -2.67 8.99 13.44
N ASP A 83 -2.21 10.21 13.21
CA ASP A 83 -3.10 11.31 12.78
C ASP A 83 -3.78 10.96 11.46
N TRP A 84 -3.05 10.39 10.52
CA TRP A 84 -3.62 9.95 9.25
C TRP A 84 -4.63 8.82 9.43
N LEU A 85 -4.31 7.83 10.29
CA LEU A 85 -5.20 6.69 10.55
C LEU A 85 -6.50 7.13 11.23
N ASN A 86 -6.47 8.23 11.97
CA ASN A 86 -7.62 8.76 12.70
C ASN A 86 -8.36 9.87 11.95
N SER A 87 -7.92 10.19 10.75
CA SER A 87 -8.55 11.25 9.93
C SER A 87 -9.78 10.78 9.18
#